data_a9508c5fa08b4306959b663edec137eb
#
_entry.id   a9508c5fa08b4306959b663edec137eb
#
_cell.length_a   1.000
_cell.length_b   1.000
_cell.length_c   1.000
_cell.angle_alpha   90.00
_cell.angle_beta   90.00
_cell.angle_gamma   90.00
#
_symmetry.space_group_name_H-M   'P 1'
#
loop_
_entity.id
_entity.type
_entity.pdbx_description
1 polymer ?
#
loop_
_entity_poly.entity_id
_entity_poly.type
_entity_poly.pdbx_seq_one_letter_code
_entity_poly.pdbx_strand_id
1 'polypeptide(L)'
;MSKLIVKDLCCQRGYNQLFSGLSFEANSSNILRITGTNGSGKTSLLKILAGLNAPEHGIVAFEEFSVNSYEYQKQIFYLGHSQALSSELSVVENLEFLMCLNENINKQLLENAINNIGLNGYKDEYCSKLSAGQKRRVILAGLFISKTKLWLLDEPFTALDSHGIKIVENLIRKHSEDGGICIYTTHQDSAFENQKVLAL
;
A
#
# COMPACT_ATOMS: atom_id res chain seq x y z
N MET A 1 2.35 -7.70 -19.63
CA MET A 1 1.79 -6.50 -18.96
C MET A 1 1.09 -6.97 -17.71
N SER A 2 1.41 -6.37 -16.57
CA SER A 2 0.83 -6.80 -15.28
C SER A 2 -0.66 -6.50 -15.21
N LYS A 3 -1.43 -7.43 -14.65
CA LYS A 3 -2.88 -7.33 -14.55
C LYS A 3 -3.37 -7.94 -13.25
N LEU A 4 -4.15 -7.16 -12.50
CA LEU A 4 -4.94 -7.65 -11.36
C LEU A 4 -6.36 -7.94 -11.85
N ILE A 5 -6.86 -9.11 -11.49
CA ILE A 5 -8.22 -9.56 -11.81
C ILE A 5 -8.94 -9.85 -10.50
N VAL A 6 -10.11 -9.26 -10.34
CA VAL A 6 -11.05 -9.52 -9.24
C VAL A 6 -12.38 -9.92 -9.85
N LYS A 7 -12.92 -11.09 -9.46
CA LYS A 7 -14.18 -11.61 -9.98
C LYS A 7 -15.11 -12.05 -8.86
N ASP A 8 -16.35 -11.55 -8.90
CA ASP A 8 -17.47 -11.94 -8.05
C ASP A 8 -17.14 -11.93 -6.54
N LEU A 9 -16.32 -10.94 -6.12
CA LEU A 9 -15.81 -10.87 -4.77
C LEU A 9 -16.93 -10.47 -3.80
N CYS A 10 -17.07 -11.26 -2.72
CA CYS A 10 -18.01 -11.00 -1.65
C CYS A 10 -17.27 -10.89 -0.32
N CYS A 11 -17.66 -9.93 0.50
CA CYS A 11 -17.10 -9.72 1.83
C CYS A 11 -18.19 -9.44 2.85
N GLN A 12 -18.16 -10.19 3.96
CA GLN A 12 -19.04 -10.03 5.09
C GLN A 12 -18.20 -9.78 6.36
N ARG A 13 -18.72 -8.98 7.27
CA ARG A 13 -18.11 -8.76 8.59
C ARG A 13 -19.18 -8.93 9.67
N GLY A 14 -19.09 -10.04 10.41
CA GLY A 14 -20.17 -10.46 11.28
C GLY A 14 -21.42 -10.73 10.47
N TYR A 15 -22.53 -10.05 10.79
CA TYR A 15 -23.78 -10.16 10.04
C TYR A 15 -23.95 -9.14 8.93
N ASN A 16 -22.99 -8.21 8.77
CA ASN A 16 -23.10 -7.13 7.79
C ASN A 16 -22.35 -7.51 6.51
N GLN A 17 -23.06 -7.58 5.39
CA GLN A 17 -22.48 -7.68 4.07
C GLN A 17 -21.90 -6.31 3.67
N LEU A 18 -20.59 -6.26 3.42
CA LEU A 18 -19.90 -5.03 3.02
C LEU A 18 -20.02 -4.79 1.52
N PHE A 19 -19.80 -5.84 0.73
CA PHE A 19 -20.02 -5.84 -0.73
C PHE A 19 -20.25 -7.26 -1.24
N SER A 20 -20.91 -7.37 -2.40
CA SER A 20 -21.23 -8.63 -3.06
C SER A 20 -21.11 -8.49 -4.58
N GLY A 21 -20.56 -9.54 -5.24
CA GLY A 21 -20.43 -9.59 -6.69
C GLY A 21 -19.47 -8.55 -7.27
N LEU A 22 -18.52 -8.03 -6.45
CA LEU A 22 -17.59 -7.02 -6.89
C LEU A 22 -16.60 -7.60 -7.90
N SER A 23 -16.59 -7.03 -9.11
CA SER A 23 -15.70 -7.44 -10.18
C SER A 23 -15.05 -6.23 -10.82
N PHE A 24 -13.73 -6.26 -10.97
CA PHE A 24 -12.96 -5.22 -11.66
C PHE A 24 -11.59 -5.74 -12.10
N GLU A 25 -10.95 -4.96 -12.95
CA GLU A 25 -9.60 -5.22 -13.42
C GLU A 25 -8.74 -3.96 -13.31
N ALA A 26 -7.47 -4.15 -12.94
CA ALA A 26 -6.46 -3.10 -13.00
C ALA A 26 -5.26 -3.58 -13.82
N ASN A 27 -4.89 -2.79 -14.80
CA ASN A 27 -3.78 -3.09 -15.72
C ASN A 27 -2.55 -2.26 -15.36
N SER A 28 -1.39 -2.64 -15.90
CA SER A 28 -0.15 -1.84 -15.80
C SER A 28 -0.44 -0.35 -15.97
N SER A 29 0.22 0.48 -15.17
CA SER A 29 0.09 1.94 -15.15
C SER A 29 -1.28 2.46 -14.65
N ASN A 30 -2.13 1.61 -14.07
CA ASN A 30 -3.36 2.09 -13.48
C ASN A 30 -3.17 2.59 -12.06
N ILE A 31 -3.72 3.77 -11.78
CA ILE A 31 -3.98 4.28 -10.45
C ILE A 31 -5.48 4.13 -10.19
N LEU A 32 -5.87 3.31 -9.22
CA LEU A 32 -7.25 3.01 -8.87
C LEU A 32 -7.57 3.54 -7.47
N ARG A 33 -8.48 4.51 -7.39
CA ARG A 33 -8.99 5.04 -6.12
C ARG A 33 -10.24 4.27 -5.72
N ILE A 34 -10.24 3.70 -4.52
CA ILE A 34 -11.44 3.12 -3.91
C ILE A 34 -12.15 4.20 -3.10
N THR A 35 -13.41 4.46 -3.42
CA THR A 35 -14.27 5.44 -2.74
C THR A 35 -15.43 4.73 -2.04
N GLY A 36 -16.06 5.42 -1.10
CA GLY A 36 -17.21 4.92 -0.36
C GLY A 36 -17.29 5.53 1.05
N THR A 37 -18.44 5.40 1.70
CA THR A 37 -18.66 5.87 3.06
C THR A 37 -17.78 5.14 4.08
N ASN A 38 -17.69 5.68 5.30
CA ASN A 38 -17.03 4.96 6.39
C ASN A 38 -17.78 3.66 6.66
N GLY A 39 -17.04 2.55 6.76
CA GLY A 39 -17.65 1.23 6.95
C GLY A 39 -18.06 0.51 5.66
N SER A 40 -17.96 1.10 4.46
CA SER A 40 -18.33 0.44 3.19
C SER A 40 -17.44 -0.75 2.80
N GLY A 41 -16.33 -0.98 3.51
CA GLY A 41 -15.47 -2.13 3.24
C GLY A 41 -14.15 -1.82 2.51
N LYS A 42 -13.78 -0.54 2.31
CA LYS A 42 -12.53 -0.15 1.62
C LYS A 42 -11.29 -0.85 2.15
N THR A 43 -11.05 -0.75 3.47
CA THR A 43 -9.94 -1.45 4.14
C THR A 43 -10.07 -2.97 4.04
N SER A 44 -11.30 -3.51 4.11
CA SER A 44 -11.54 -4.95 3.96
C SER A 44 -11.19 -5.43 2.56
N LEU A 45 -11.56 -4.68 1.53
CA LEU A 45 -11.17 -4.96 0.14
C LEU A 45 -9.64 -4.96 -0.01
N LEU A 46 -8.96 -3.92 0.46
CA LEU A 46 -7.48 -3.88 0.40
C LEU A 46 -6.83 -5.05 1.15
N LYS A 47 -7.36 -5.46 2.31
CA LYS A 47 -6.87 -6.65 3.04
C LYS A 47 -7.09 -7.95 2.30
N ILE A 48 -8.21 -8.09 1.59
CA ILE A 48 -8.46 -9.27 0.74
C ILE A 48 -7.48 -9.26 -0.45
N LEU A 49 -7.30 -8.12 -1.11
CA LEU A 49 -6.31 -7.98 -2.19
C LEU A 49 -4.88 -8.21 -1.70
N ALA A 50 -4.57 -7.93 -0.45
CA ALA A 50 -3.28 -8.22 0.17
C ALA A 50 -3.13 -9.68 0.63
N GLY A 51 -4.18 -10.51 0.53
CA GLY A 51 -4.17 -11.89 1.03
C GLY A 51 -4.18 -12.00 2.57
N LEU A 52 -4.50 -10.91 3.27
CA LEU A 52 -4.58 -10.87 4.73
C LEU A 52 -5.92 -11.35 5.27
N ASN A 53 -6.96 -11.26 4.44
CA ASN A 53 -8.29 -11.74 4.74
C ASN A 53 -8.78 -12.62 3.57
N ALA A 54 -9.45 -13.71 3.90
CA ALA A 54 -10.15 -14.50 2.90
C ALA A 54 -11.49 -13.82 2.54
N PRO A 55 -11.87 -13.77 1.26
CA PRO A 55 -13.22 -13.40 0.86
C PRO A 55 -14.20 -14.55 1.15
N GLU A 56 -15.50 -14.23 1.28
CA GLU A 56 -16.55 -15.25 1.36
C GLU A 56 -16.67 -16.02 0.03
N HIS A 57 -16.65 -15.29 -1.07
CA HIS A 57 -16.68 -15.81 -2.43
C HIS A 57 -15.86 -14.92 -3.35
N GLY A 58 -15.51 -15.48 -4.51
CA GLY A 58 -14.82 -14.78 -5.57
C GLY A 58 -13.35 -15.12 -5.69
N ILE A 59 -12.70 -14.50 -6.66
CA ILE A 59 -11.31 -14.78 -7.03
C ILE A 59 -10.55 -13.48 -7.11
N VAL A 60 -9.32 -13.51 -6.57
CA VAL A 60 -8.32 -12.47 -6.76
C VAL A 60 -7.07 -13.10 -7.33
N ALA A 61 -6.60 -12.59 -8.47
CA ALA A 61 -5.37 -13.04 -9.10
C ALA A 61 -4.57 -11.84 -9.65
N PHE A 62 -3.26 -11.92 -9.59
CA PHE A 62 -2.33 -10.99 -10.21
C PHE A 62 -1.48 -11.75 -11.21
N GLU A 63 -1.59 -11.37 -12.50
CA GLU A 63 -1.09 -12.19 -13.60
C GLU A 63 -1.71 -13.61 -13.54
N GLU A 64 -0.90 -14.67 -13.47
CA GLU A 64 -1.34 -16.05 -13.28
C GLU A 64 -1.40 -16.50 -11.81
N PHE A 65 -1.00 -15.66 -10.88
CA PHE A 65 -0.84 -16.03 -9.48
C PHE A 65 -2.09 -15.72 -8.65
N SER A 66 -2.59 -16.73 -7.95
CA SER A 66 -3.67 -16.55 -6.97
C SER A 66 -3.19 -15.78 -5.74
N VAL A 67 -4.08 -15.02 -5.11
CA VAL A 67 -3.83 -14.19 -3.91
C VAL A 67 -3.14 -14.93 -2.76
N ASN A 68 -3.36 -16.25 -2.66
CA ASN A 68 -2.79 -17.09 -1.60
C ASN A 68 -1.42 -17.68 -1.96
N SER A 69 -0.91 -17.44 -3.18
CA SER A 69 0.39 -17.97 -3.60
C SER A 69 1.54 -17.09 -3.11
N TYR A 70 2.70 -17.70 -2.91
CA TYR A 70 3.92 -16.98 -2.54
C TYR A 70 4.36 -15.99 -3.63
N GLU A 71 4.19 -16.39 -4.90
CA GLU A 71 4.51 -15.57 -6.07
C GLU A 71 3.67 -14.30 -6.12
N TYR A 72 2.38 -14.39 -5.75
CA TYR A 72 1.51 -13.22 -5.60
C TYR A 72 2.02 -12.30 -4.48
N GLN A 73 2.32 -12.86 -3.31
CA GLN A 73 2.74 -12.08 -2.13
C GLN A 73 4.05 -11.32 -2.38
N LYS A 74 4.96 -11.86 -3.19
CA LYS A 74 6.18 -11.17 -3.63
C LYS A 74 5.92 -9.96 -4.54
N GLN A 75 4.76 -9.86 -5.17
CA GLN A 75 4.44 -8.80 -6.12
C GLN A 75 3.76 -7.60 -5.45
N ILE A 76 3.39 -7.69 -4.18
CA ILE A 76 2.60 -6.67 -3.51
C ILE A 76 3.40 -5.89 -2.47
N PHE A 77 3.06 -4.62 -2.33
CA PHE A 77 3.38 -3.79 -1.17
C PHE A 77 2.06 -3.33 -0.55
N TYR A 78 1.82 -3.72 0.69
CA TYR A 78 0.62 -3.33 1.43
C TYR A 78 0.95 -2.32 2.53
N LEU A 79 0.35 -1.14 2.44
CA LEU A 79 0.35 -0.12 3.46
C LEU A 79 -1.01 -0.12 4.15
N GLY A 80 -1.10 -0.70 5.33
CA GLY A 80 -2.32 -0.71 6.13
C GLY A 80 -2.53 0.56 6.95
N HIS A 81 -3.71 0.67 7.55
CA HIS A 81 -4.04 1.76 8.47
C HIS A 81 -3.24 1.68 9.78
N SER A 82 -3.02 0.48 10.31
CA SER A 82 -2.17 0.26 11.48
C SER A 82 -0.70 0.34 11.09
N GLN A 83 0.08 1.03 11.92
CA GLN A 83 1.52 1.17 11.71
C GLN A 83 2.21 -0.19 11.98
N ALA A 84 2.64 -0.86 10.90
CA ALA A 84 3.39 -2.11 10.98
C ALA A 84 4.89 -1.84 11.30
N LEU A 85 5.15 -1.05 12.35
CA LEU A 85 6.48 -0.77 12.86
C LEU A 85 6.67 -1.41 14.22
N SER A 86 7.81 -2.06 14.42
CA SER A 86 8.25 -2.46 15.76
C SER A 86 8.72 -1.22 16.51
N SER A 87 8.12 -0.97 17.69
CA SER A 87 8.50 0.14 18.57
C SER A 87 9.92 -0.04 19.15
N GLU A 88 10.40 -1.28 19.21
CA GLU A 88 11.69 -1.68 19.77
C GLU A 88 12.85 -1.63 18.77
N LEU A 89 12.54 -1.42 17.50
CA LEU A 89 13.52 -1.26 16.44
C LEU A 89 13.69 0.23 16.09
N SER A 90 14.89 0.59 15.67
CA SER A 90 15.19 1.91 15.10
C SER A 90 14.51 2.10 13.73
N VAL A 91 14.57 3.31 13.20
CA VAL A 91 14.06 3.63 11.84
C VAL A 91 14.74 2.73 10.80
N VAL A 92 16.07 2.65 10.83
CA VAL A 92 16.82 1.86 9.86
C VAL A 92 16.52 0.37 9.98
N GLU A 93 16.46 -0.18 11.19
CA GLU A 93 16.15 -1.60 11.43
C GLU A 93 14.72 -1.96 10.97
N ASN A 94 13.72 -1.09 11.21
CA ASN A 94 12.37 -1.29 10.70
C ASN A 94 12.34 -1.33 9.17
N LEU A 95 13.08 -0.44 8.51
CA LEU A 95 13.15 -0.44 7.04
C LEU A 95 13.92 -1.65 6.51
N GLU A 96 15.01 -2.06 7.15
CA GLU A 96 15.71 -3.30 6.81
C GLU A 96 14.80 -4.51 6.95
N PHE A 97 14.00 -4.59 8.01
CA PHE A 97 13.02 -5.66 8.21
C PHE A 97 11.96 -5.69 7.09
N LEU A 98 11.42 -4.53 6.72
CA LEU A 98 10.49 -4.44 5.58
C LEU A 98 11.12 -4.87 4.26
N MET A 99 12.44 -4.75 4.14
CA MET A 99 13.21 -5.13 2.96
C MET A 99 13.71 -6.58 2.98
N CYS A 100 13.77 -7.25 4.12
CA CYS A 100 14.23 -8.65 4.23
C CYS A 100 13.41 -9.61 3.34
N LEU A 101 12.22 -9.19 2.91
CA LEU A 101 11.40 -9.90 1.93
C LEU A 101 11.89 -9.68 0.48
N ASN A 102 12.79 -8.72 0.25
CA ASN A 102 13.37 -8.39 -1.06
C ASN A 102 14.88 -8.66 -1.02
N GLU A 103 15.32 -9.67 -1.72
CA GLU A 103 16.73 -10.04 -1.90
C GLU A 103 17.54 -8.85 -2.45
N ASN A 104 18.53 -8.36 -1.75
CA ASN A 104 19.44 -7.24 -2.03
C ASN A 104 19.09 -5.90 -1.36
N ILE A 105 19.40 -5.79 -0.08
CA ILE A 105 19.39 -4.51 0.64
C ILE A 105 20.61 -3.69 0.16
N ASN A 106 20.32 -2.60 -0.57
CA ASN A 106 21.33 -1.59 -0.87
C ASN A 106 21.27 -0.49 0.20
N LYS A 107 22.32 -0.38 1.03
CA LYS A 107 22.42 0.64 2.10
C LYS A 107 22.19 2.07 1.56
N GLN A 108 22.71 2.36 0.37
CA GLN A 108 22.53 3.68 -0.26
C GLN A 108 21.05 3.96 -0.57
N LEU A 109 20.30 2.95 -1.02
CA LEU A 109 18.85 3.09 -1.29
C LEU A 109 18.09 3.37 0.01
N LEU A 110 18.46 2.72 1.11
CA LEU A 110 17.90 2.90 2.43
C LEU A 110 18.15 4.33 2.95
N GLU A 111 19.39 4.80 2.88
CA GLU A 111 19.76 6.15 3.28
C GLU A 111 19.01 7.20 2.45
N ASN A 112 18.92 7.01 1.14
CA ASN A 112 18.16 7.89 0.26
C ASN A 112 16.67 7.91 0.61
N ALA A 113 16.07 6.76 0.96
CA ALA A 113 14.68 6.68 1.39
C ALA A 113 14.44 7.48 2.68
N ILE A 114 15.31 7.31 3.70
CA ILE A 114 15.25 8.04 4.98
C ILE A 114 15.39 9.55 4.75
N ASN A 115 16.31 9.95 3.86
CA ASN A 115 16.53 11.36 3.49
C ASN A 115 15.29 11.97 2.84
N ASN A 116 14.71 11.28 1.87
CA ASN A 116 13.55 11.76 1.10
C ASN A 116 12.29 11.95 1.94
N ILE A 117 12.15 11.20 3.03
CA ILE A 117 11.02 11.36 3.97
C ILE A 117 11.31 12.35 5.09
N GLY A 118 12.48 12.99 5.10
CA GLY A 118 12.88 14.01 6.08
C GLY A 118 13.18 13.45 7.47
N LEU A 119 13.76 12.25 7.57
CA LEU A 119 14.13 11.60 8.83
C LEU A 119 15.64 11.39 9.00
N ASN A 120 16.48 12.19 8.34
CA ASN A 120 17.96 12.07 8.37
C ASN A 120 18.55 12.05 9.80
N GLY A 121 18.00 12.85 10.70
CA GLY A 121 18.46 12.93 12.10
C GLY A 121 17.90 11.83 13.01
N TYR A 122 17.04 10.95 12.50
CA TYR A 122 16.30 9.94 13.27
C TYR A 122 16.64 8.51 12.87
N LYS A 123 17.62 8.31 12.00
CA LYS A 123 17.97 7.01 11.42
C LYS A 123 18.14 5.91 12.48
N ASP A 124 18.89 6.21 13.54
CA ASP A 124 19.20 5.28 14.62
C ASP A 124 18.26 5.43 15.84
N GLU A 125 17.22 6.30 15.75
CA GLU A 125 16.27 6.48 16.83
C GLU A 125 15.22 5.38 16.85
N TYR A 126 14.88 4.88 18.05
CA TYR A 126 13.82 3.89 18.22
C TYR A 126 12.45 4.43 17.80
N CYS A 127 11.68 3.60 17.08
CA CYS A 127 10.36 4.01 16.63
C CYS A 127 9.37 4.31 17.78
N SER A 128 9.60 3.79 18.99
CA SER A 128 8.85 4.15 20.20
C SER A 128 8.88 5.66 20.49
N LYS A 129 9.98 6.34 20.20
CA LYS A 129 10.20 7.76 20.48
C LYS A 129 9.70 8.70 19.39
N LEU A 130 9.31 8.17 18.24
CA LEU A 130 8.83 8.96 17.12
C LEU A 130 7.38 9.40 17.31
N SER A 131 7.06 10.62 16.83
CA SER A 131 5.68 11.07 16.69
C SER A 131 4.89 10.20 15.71
N ALA A 132 3.55 10.26 15.77
CA ALA A 132 2.70 9.51 14.84
C ALA A 132 3.00 9.85 13.36
N GLY A 133 3.24 11.13 13.05
CA GLY A 133 3.61 11.58 11.70
C GLY A 133 4.99 11.05 11.26
N GLN A 134 5.98 11.04 12.15
CA GLN A 134 7.29 10.46 11.86
C GLN A 134 7.21 8.96 11.62
N LYS A 135 6.45 8.22 12.45
CA LYS A 135 6.18 6.78 12.24
C LYS A 135 5.52 6.54 10.88
N ARG A 136 4.55 7.38 10.50
CA ARG A 136 3.90 7.30 9.18
C ARG A 136 4.92 7.48 8.05
N ARG A 137 5.82 8.44 8.18
CA ARG A 137 6.90 8.66 7.20
C ARG A 137 7.85 7.47 7.09
N VAL A 138 8.21 6.80 8.21
CA VAL A 138 9.03 5.57 8.17
C VAL A 138 8.38 4.50 7.30
N ILE A 139 7.08 4.25 7.47
CA ILE A 139 6.38 3.24 6.66
C ILE A 139 6.36 3.65 5.18
N LEU A 140 6.12 4.93 4.91
CA LEU A 140 6.12 5.47 3.54
C LEU A 140 7.51 5.42 2.88
N ALA A 141 8.59 5.40 3.67
CA ALA A 141 9.93 5.15 3.14
C ALA A 141 10.03 3.79 2.44
N GLY A 142 9.22 2.82 2.85
CA GLY A 142 9.11 1.52 2.16
C GLY A 142 8.73 1.64 0.69
N LEU A 143 7.95 2.66 0.30
CA LEU A 143 7.58 2.90 -1.10
C LEU A 143 8.77 3.27 -1.99
N PHE A 144 9.79 3.97 -1.45
CA PHE A 144 11.02 4.28 -2.19
C PHE A 144 11.86 3.05 -2.48
N ILE A 145 11.72 2.02 -1.66
CA ILE A 145 12.57 0.85 -1.65
C ILE A 145 11.89 -0.32 -2.34
N SER A 146 10.55 -0.33 -2.33
CA SER A 146 9.74 -1.40 -2.89
C SER A 146 9.93 -1.52 -4.40
N LYS A 147 10.21 -2.75 -4.86
CA LYS A 147 10.26 -3.12 -6.28
C LYS A 147 9.02 -3.88 -6.74
N THR A 148 8.01 -3.97 -5.87
CA THR A 148 6.78 -4.71 -6.16
C THR A 148 5.95 -4.00 -7.22
N LYS A 149 5.20 -4.79 -8.01
CA LYS A 149 4.40 -4.25 -9.12
C LYS A 149 3.00 -3.79 -8.71
N LEU A 150 2.50 -4.25 -7.57
CA LEU A 150 1.17 -3.91 -7.07
C LEU A 150 1.27 -3.23 -5.70
N TRP A 151 0.89 -1.96 -5.64
CA TRP A 151 0.79 -1.21 -4.39
C TRP A 151 -0.65 -1.13 -3.93
N LEU A 152 -0.89 -1.52 -2.68
CA LEU A 152 -2.18 -1.49 -2.00
C LEU A 152 -2.04 -0.56 -0.79
N LEU A 153 -2.60 0.65 -0.87
CA LEU A 153 -2.35 1.71 0.08
C LEU A 153 -3.64 2.15 0.80
N ASP A 154 -3.73 1.88 2.09
CA ASP A 154 -4.87 2.28 2.92
C ASP A 154 -4.59 3.65 3.57
N GLU A 155 -5.30 4.68 3.09
CA GLU A 155 -5.18 6.08 3.55
C GLU A 155 -3.72 6.60 3.55
N PRO A 156 -2.98 6.55 2.41
CA PRO A 156 -1.55 6.87 2.40
C PRO A 156 -1.24 8.32 2.77
N PHE A 157 -2.18 9.24 2.65
CA PHE A 157 -2.01 10.68 2.89
C PHE A 157 -2.31 11.11 4.33
N THR A 158 -2.88 10.22 5.14
CA THR A 158 -3.27 10.54 6.52
C THR A 158 -2.06 10.91 7.38
N ALA A 159 -2.18 11.96 8.21
CA ALA A 159 -1.17 12.49 9.11
C ALA A 159 0.10 13.03 8.42
N LEU A 160 0.01 13.40 7.14
CA LEU A 160 1.06 14.07 6.38
C LEU A 160 0.77 15.57 6.23
N ASP A 161 1.82 16.37 6.22
CA ASP A 161 1.78 17.75 5.77
C ASP A 161 1.74 17.84 4.24
N SER A 162 1.54 19.03 3.70
CA SER A 162 1.44 19.26 2.26
C SER A 162 2.70 18.82 1.49
N HIS A 163 3.87 18.86 2.12
CA HIS A 163 5.12 18.38 1.52
C HIS A 163 5.15 16.85 1.46
N GLY A 164 4.76 16.18 2.55
CA GLY A 164 4.67 14.71 2.60
C GLY A 164 3.64 14.15 1.61
N ILE A 165 2.49 14.83 1.45
CA ILE A 165 1.48 14.46 0.45
C ILE A 165 2.09 14.48 -0.96
N LYS A 166 2.78 15.56 -1.35
CA LYS A 166 3.43 15.69 -2.66
C LYS A 166 4.49 14.59 -2.91
N ILE A 167 5.25 14.22 -1.88
CA ILE A 167 6.21 13.12 -1.98
C ILE A 167 5.49 11.81 -2.34
N VAL A 168 4.43 11.46 -1.61
CA VAL A 168 3.67 10.23 -1.85
C VAL A 168 2.98 10.25 -3.22
N GLU A 169 2.40 11.38 -3.62
CA GLU A 169 1.80 11.54 -4.95
C GLU A 169 2.82 11.31 -6.07
N ASN A 170 4.02 11.88 -5.94
CA ASN A 170 5.09 11.69 -6.92
C ASN A 170 5.56 10.23 -6.99
N LEU A 171 5.63 9.53 -5.84
CA LEU A 171 5.98 8.11 -5.79
C LEU A 171 4.93 7.25 -6.49
N ILE A 172 3.64 7.50 -6.22
CA ILE A 172 2.54 6.77 -6.87
C ILE A 172 2.56 7.02 -8.38
N ARG A 173 2.77 8.27 -8.80
CA ARG A 173 2.87 8.63 -10.21
C ARG A 173 4.03 7.90 -10.90
N LYS A 174 5.23 7.98 -10.31
CA LYS A 174 6.40 7.29 -10.83
C LYS A 174 6.21 5.78 -10.91
N HIS A 175 5.66 5.18 -9.86
CA HIS A 175 5.35 3.74 -9.85
C HIS A 175 4.42 3.35 -11.00
N SER A 176 3.38 4.16 -11.26
CA SER A 176 2.48 3.97 -12.39
C SER A 176 3.18 4.14 -13.74
N GLU A 177 4.02 5.18 -13.91
CA GLU A 177 4.81 5.40 -15.12
C GLU A 177 5.78 4.26 -15.41
N ASP A 178 6.35 3.65 -14.37
CA ASP A 178 7.22 2.47 -14.44
C ASP A 178 6.43 1.15 -14.69
N GLY A 179 5.13 1.24 -14.96
CA GLY A 179 4.26 0.10 -15.29
C GLY A 179 3.65 -0.61 -14.09
N GLY A 180 3.81 -0.09 -12.88
CA GLY A 180 3.18 -0.60 -11.68
C GLY A 180 1.67 -0.29 -11.62
N ILE A 181 0.97 -0.97 -10.70
CA ILE A 181 -0.44 -0.75 -10.39
C ILE A 181 -0.53 -0.23 -8.96
N CYS A 182 -1.22 0.89 -8.77
CA CYS A 182 -1.50 1.42 -7.43
C CYS A 182 -3.01 1.42 -7.15
N ILE A 183 -3.43 0.75 -6.08
CA ILE A 183 -4.80 0.79 -5.57
C ILE A 183 -4.77 1.44 -4.20
N TYR A 184 -5.54 2.50 -4.01
CA TYR A 184 -5.51 3.23 -2.76
C TYR A 184 -6.88 3.72 -2.30
N THR A 185 -7.00 3.94 -0.98
CA THR A 185 -8.15 4.60 -0.37
C THR A 185 -7.75 5.99 0.08
N THR A 186 -8.66 6.94 0.04
CA THR A 186 -8.49 8.25 0.67
C THR A 186 -9.82 8.95 0.84
N HIS A 187 -9.90 9.79 1.88
CA HIS A 187 -11.01 10.73 2.07
C HIS A 187 -10.72 12.12 1.49
N GLN A 188 -9.49 12.36 1.06
CA GLN A 188 -9.09 13.63 0.45
C GLN A 188 -9.33 13.60 -1.06
N ASP A 189 -9.54 14.77 -1.65
CA ASP A 189 -9.54 14.91 -3.10
C ASP A 189 -8.13 14.65 -3.60
N SER A 190 -8.01 13.73 -4.53
CA SER A 190 -6.70 13.29 -5.04
C SER A 190 -6.34 14.02 -6.32
N ALA A 191 -5.04 14.30 -6.46
CA ALA A 191 -4.48 15.08 -7.56
C ALA A 191 -4.13 14.26 -8.82
N PHE A 192 -4.61 13.00 -8.95
CA PHE A 192 -4.29 12.19 -10.13
C PHE A 192 -5.37 12.37 -11.21
N GLU A 193 -5.02 13.09 -12.29
CA GLU A 193 -5.95 13.40 -13.40
C GLU A 193 -6.47 12.15 -14.13
N ASN A 194 -5.65 11.09 -14.22
CA ASN A 194 -5.94 9.86 -14.98
C ASN A 194 -6.24 8.65 -14.08
N GLN A 195 -6.77 8.86 -12.88
CA GLN A 195 -7.14 7.77 -11.99
C GLN A 195 -8.48 7.15 -12.37
N LYS A 196 -8.59 5.83 -12.21
CA LYS A 196 -9.86 5.13 -12.20
C LYS A 196 -10.49 5.24 -10.80
N VAL A 197 -11.80 5.20 -10.72
CA VAL A 197 -12.54 5.22 -9.45
C VAL A 197 -13.38 3.96 -9.34
N LEU A 198 -13.26 3.26 -8.21
CA LEU A 198 -14.09 2.14 -7.80
C LEU A 198 -14.91 2.57 -6.58
N ALA A 199 -16.22 2.64 -6.72
CA ALA A 199 -17.13 2.95 -5.62
C ALA A 199 -17.61 1.67 -4.93
N LEU A 200 -17.59 1.66 -3.57
CA LEU A 200 -18.15 0.61 -2.71
C LEU A 200 -19.39 1.10 -1.97
#